data_16adbee0bc4279335d8263542883a1bb
#
_entry.id   16adbee0bc4279335d8263542883a1bb
#
_cell.length_a   1.000
_cell.length_b   1.000
_cell.length_c   1.000
_cell.angle_alpha   90.00
_cell.angle_beta   90.00
_cell.angle_gamma   90.00
#
_symmetry.space_group_name_H-M   'P 1'
#
loop_
_entity.id
_entity.type
_entity.pdbx_description
1 polymer ?
#
loop_
_entity_poly.entity_id
_entity_poly.type
_entity_poly.pdbx_seq_one_letter_code
_entity_poly.pdbx_strand_id
1 'polypeptide(L)'
;MALAAMLSASAFAQDVFKQISKIKDYNEAYNLLKSNLGNMSAEEKAKCYNKLVDLAYDKISKEQGTITSNQLAEQMQSGKVEAYDTVGLYNAVLNALESGVACDEFDMQPNEKGKVKPKFHKANADRLYPLRFHLINAGIYYQAIDEALSYKYLSTYVESAYYPLFKEQDMSKDANLTQIAFYAARDAYFAKDYAKAEKYADIALNDTAMSKDAMQIKLAVMQSQLKTHSDTLNYVNKLKEIYATDESNEMIFSTICSMYISLNDKASLGDFVKAKLAKDPNNFTALAMQGQAYMNEHQWDEAVQVLNKAVSVQPTNIAVIASIGNCYMYKAQEAAEKATANGKRLSPDAEKIIIDVYMQAINYLEKAKDMDKTMEFKSVWAYSLYTCCYRALGPDDAKTKEAEMLTK
;
A
#
# COMPACT_ATOMS: atom_id res chain seq x y z
N MET A 1 39.14 -2.39 -45.26
CA MET A 1 38.09 -1.44 -44.88
C MET A 1 37.66 -1.59 -43.45
N ALA A 2 37.43 -2.78 -42.89
CA ALA A 2 37.03 -2.98 -41.48
C ALA A 2 38.04 -2.45 -40.44
N LEU A 3 39.37 -2.63 -40.68
CA LEU A 3 40.42 -2.13 -39.76
C LEU A 3 40.49 -0.59 -39.72
N ALA A 4 40.27 0.09 -40.84
CA ALA A 4 40.26 1.56 -40.87
C ALA A 4 39.02 2.16 -40.24
N ALA A 5 37.88 1.48 -40.29
CA ALA A 5 36.65 1.90 -39.63
C ALA A 5 36.76 1.70 -38.10
N MET A 6 37.42 0.63 -37.60
CA MET A 6 37.66 0.43 -36.17
C MET A 6 38.65 1.44 -35.60
N LEU A 7 39.68 1.84 -36.34
CA LEU A 7 40.64 2.86 -35.91
C LEU A 7 40.04 4.25 -35.86
N SER A 8 39.13 4.57 -36.78
CA SER A 8 38.41 5.87 -36.75
C SER A 8 37.40 5.94 -35.62
N ALA A 9 36.69 4.87 -35.31
CA ALA A 9 35.73 4.81 -34.20
C ALA A 9 36.43 4.94 -32.83
N SER A 10 37.56 4.28 -32.61
CA SER A 10 38.31 4.37 -31.35
C SER A 10 38.93 5.75 -31.13
N ALA A 11 39.44 6.37 -32.19
CA ALA A 11 39.96 7.74 -32.11
C ALA A 11 38.87 8.78 -31.78
N PHE A 12 37.68 8.63 -32.37
CA PHE A 12 36.51 9.46 -32.09
C PHE A 12 36.03 9.30 -30.65
N ALA A 13 35.91 8.08 -30.17
CA ALA A 13 35.44 7.80 -28.80
C ALA A 13 36.45 8.26 -27.74
N GLN A 14 37.76 8.19 -28.02
CA GLN A 14 38.80 8.76 -27.16
C GLN A 14 38.70 10.31 -27.09
N ASP A 15 38.27 10.96 -28.17
CA ASP A 15 38.05 12.41 -28.17
C ASP A 15 36.80 12.79 -27.37
N VAL A 16 35.71 12.02 -27.44
CA VAL A 16 34.51 12.19 -26.62
C VAL A 16 34.84 12.07 -25.14
N PHE A 17 35.59 11.06 -24.69
CA PHE A 17 35.99 10.94 -23.29
C PHE A 17 36.87 12.12 -22.84
N LYS A 18 37.79 12.60 -23.68
CA LYS A 18 38.58 13.78 -23.37
C LYS A 18 37.74 15.05 -23.21
N GLN A 19 36.67 15.18 -23.98
CA GLN A 19 35.73 16.30 -23.84
C GLN A 19 34.95 16.17 -22.53
N ILE A 20 34.33 15.02 -22.25
CA ILE A 20 33.57 14.72 -21.02
C ILE A 20 34.46 14.93 -19.77
N SER A 21 35.73 14.54 -19.84
CA SER A 21 36.65 14.66 -18.70
C SER A 21 36.91 16.10 -18.25
N LYS A 22 36.71 17.08 -19.14
CA LYS A 22 36.88 18.53 -18.87
C LYS A 22 35.60 19.20 -18.37
N ILE A 23 34.44 18.57 -18.58
CA ILE A 23 33.15 19.11 -18.17
C ILE A 23 33.00 18.95 -16.64
N LYS A 24 32.47 19.99 -16.00
CA LYS A 24 32.19 20.01 -14.55
C LYS A 24 30.71 19.88 -14.24
N ASP A 25 29.84 20.16 -15.22
CA ASP A 25 28.41 19.98 -15.07
C ASP A 25 27.97 18.56 -15.46
N TYR A 26 27.22 17.92 -14.60
CA TYR A 26 26.75 16.54 -14.81
C TYR A 26 25.85 16.44 -16.04
N ASN A 27 24.89 17.35 -16.20
CA ASN A 27 23.89 17.26 -17.27
C ASN A 27 24.54 17.50 -18.64
N GLU A 28 25.48 18.44 -18.73
CA GLU A 28 26.26 18.68 -19.95
C GLU A 28 27.07 17.43 -20.34
N ALA A 29 27.77 16.83 -19.38
CA ALA A 29 28.55 15.61 -19.59
C ALA A 29 27.67 14.41 -19.98
N TYR A 30 26.51 14.25 -19.33
CA TYR A 30 25.55 13.19 -19.62
C TYR A 30 24.96 13.33 -21.03
N ASN A 31 24.55 14.52 -21.43
CA ASN A 31 24.00 14.78 -22.76
C ASN A 31 25.04 14.51 -23.87
N LEU A 32 26.29 14.92 -23.64
CA LEU A 32 27.37 14.63 -24.59
C LEU A 32 27.61 13.13 -24.71
N LEU A 33 27.64 12.39 -23.58
CA LEU A 33 27.76 10.93 -23.60
C LEU A 33 26.60 10.28 -24.33
N LYS A 34 25.37 10.63 -24.00
CA LYS A 34 24.15 10.08 -24.63
C LYS A 34 24.16 10.20 -26.15
N SER A 35 24.59 11.36 -26.65
CA SER A 35 24.62 11.62 -28.10
C SER A 35 25.68 10.80 -28.83
N ASN A 36 26.63 10.16 -28.11
CA ASN A 36 27.76 9.47 -28.69
C ASN A 36 27.83 7.96 -28.39
N LEU A 37 26.90 7.43 -27.55
CA LEU A 37 26.91 6.03 -27.08
C LEU A 37 27.03 4.99 -28.20
N GLY A 38 26.38 5.22 -29.35
CA GLY A 38 26.37 4.26 -30.46
C GLY A 38 27.73 3.97 -31.06
N ASN A 39 28.71 4.89 -30.90
CA ASN A 39 30.03 4.81 -31.53
C ASN A 39 31.15 4.44 -30.54
N MET A 40 30.81 4.06 -29.31
CA MET A 40 31.77 3.81 -28.23
C MET A 40 31.86 2.31 -27.89
N SER A 41 33.04 1.84 -27.58
CA SER A 41 33.25 0.53 -27.00
C SER A 41 32.72 0.44 -25.55
N ALA A 42 32.51 -0.77 -25.04
CA ALA A 42 32.10 -0.98 -23.66
C ALA A 42 33.05 -0.33 -22.64
N GLU A 43 34.36 -0.45 -22.86
CA GLU A 43 35.39 0.15 -21.98
C GLU A 43 35.28 1.70 -21.97
N GLU A 44 35.06 2.30 -23.12
CA GLU A 44 34.91 3.78 -23.24
C GLU A 44 33.61 4.28 -22.58
N LYS A 45 32.51 3.53 -22.77
CA LYS A 45 31.25 3.80 -22.08
C LYS A 45 31.43 3.73 -20.55
N ALA A 46 32.06 2.66 -20.05
CA ALA A 46 32.34 2.50 -18.62
C ALA A 46 33.16 3.69 -18.06
N LYS A 47 34.21 4.13 -18.78
CA LYS A 47 35.01 5.30 -18.38
C LYS A 47 34.17 6.58 -18.31
N CYS A 48 33.32 6.81 -19.30
CA CYS A 48 32.47 8.00 -19.35
C CYS A 48 31.41 7.97 -18.23
N TYR A 49 30.73 6.84 -18.03
CA TYR A 49 29.78 6.70 -16.92
C TYR A 49 30.47 6.83 -15.56
N ASN A 50 31.67 6.28 -15.36
CA ASN A 50 32.41 6.49 -14.13
C ASN A 50 32.73 7.98 -13.90
N LYS A 51 33.06 8.76 -14.96
CA LYS A 51 33.25 10.20 -14.84
C LYS A 51 31.96 10.91 -14.42
N LEU A 52 30.79 10.46 -14.90
CA LEU A 52 29.50 10.96 -14.43
C LEU A 52 29.26 10.66 -12.95
N VAL A 53 29.64 9.45 -12.49
CA VAL A 53 29.61 9.11 -11.06
C VAL A 53 30.47 10.10 -10.27
N ASP A 54 31.70 10.41 -10.76
CA ASP A 54 32.59 11.34 -10.08
C ASP A 54 31.97 12.74 -9.96
N LEU A 55 31.38 13.27 -11.05
CA LEU A 55 30.71 14.58 -11.05
C LEU A 55 29.54 14.64 -10.07
N ALA A 56 28.70 13.60 -10.06
CA ALA A 56 27.60 13.53 -9.13
C ALA A 56 28.08 13.40 -7.67
N TYR A 57 29.13 12.61 -7.44
CA TYR A 57 29.73 12.40 -6.12
C TYR A 57 30.39 13.67 -5.58
N ASP A 58 31.02 14.48 -6.42
CA ASP A 58 31.58 15.79 -6.05
C ASP A 58 30.48 16.72 -5.51
N LYS A 59 29.32 16.78 -6.17
CA LYS A 59 28.15 17.55 -5.70
C LYS A 59 27.66 17.02 -4.35
N ILE A 60 27.49 15.69 -4.22
CA ILE A 60 27.05 15.05 -2.97
C ILE A 60 28.01 15.40 -1.83
N SER A 61 29.31 15.23 -2.05
CA SER A 61 30.34 15.48 -1.03
C SER A 61 30.36 16.94 -0.56
N LYS A 62 30.13 17.88 -1.49
CA LYS A 62 30.02 19.30 -1.15
C LYS A 62 28.85 19.57 -0.22
N GLU A 63 27.66 19.11 -0.59
CA GLU A 63 26.45 19.37 0.19
C GLU A 63 26.48 18.64 1.54
N GLN A 64 26.98 17.39 1.59
CA GLN A 64 27.20 16.67 2.84
C GLN A 64 28.21 17.36 3.76
N GLY A 65 29.28 17.93 3.22
CA GLY A 65 30.22 18.72 3.98
C GLY A 65 29.57 19.92 4.66
N THR A 66 28.68 20.63 3.94
CA THR A 66 27.92 21.75 4.52
C THR A 66 26.96 21.27 5.62
N ILE A 67 26.23 20.16 5.38
CA ILE A 67 25.31 19.55 6.38
C ILE A 67 26.11 19.20 7.67
N THR A 68 27.23 18.52 7.51
CA THR A 68 28.07 18.12 8.66
C THR A 68 28.58 19.34 9.42
N SER A 69 29.03 20.39 8.71
CA SER A 69 29.46 21.65 9.32
C SER A 69 28.36 22.35 10.10
N ASN A 70 27.12 22.34 9.55
CA ASN A 70 25.94 22.88 10.20
C ASN A 70 25.61 22.13 11.50
N GLN A 71 25.60 20.78 11.45
CA GLN A 71 25.38 19.95 12.64
C GLN A 71 26.41 20.22 13.75
N LEU A 72 27.66 20.37 13.38
CA LEU A 72 28.71 20.73 14.33
C LEU A 72 28.51 22.14 14.91
N ALA A 73 28.16 23.11 14.08
CA ALA A 73 27.85 24.47 14.51
C ALA A 73 26.68 24.54 15.48
N GLU A 74 25.63 23.74 15.26
CA GLU A 74 24.49 23.59 16.17
C GLU A 74 24.91 22.99 17.51
N GLN A 75 25.66 21.88 17.48
CA GLN A 75 26.19 21.25 18.70
C GLN A 75 27.08 22.20 19.52
N MET A 76 27.87 23.03 18.85
CA MET A 76 28.75 24.03 19.48
C MET A 76 28.02 25.34 19.82
N GLN A 77 26.71 25.46 19.54
CA GLN A 77 25.92 26.68 19.72
C GLN A 77 26.53 27.91 19.06
N SER A 78 27.25 27.71 17.95
CA SER A 78 28.00 28.81 17.28
C SER A 78 27.11 29.71 16.42
N GLY A 79 25.86 29.32 16.15
CA GLY A 79 24.85 30.09 15.44
C GLY A 79 25.09 30.31 13.94
N LYS A 80 26.15 29.74 13.36
CA LYS A 80 26.46 29.85 11.93
C LYS A 80 25.97 28.59 11.18
N VAL A 81 24.85 28.72 10.49
CA VAL A 81 24.32 27.68 9.61
C VAL A 81 24.40 28.19 8.16
N GLU A 82 25.01 27.39 7.28
CA GLU A 82 25.10 27.68 5.85
C GLU A 82 23.99 26.98 5.08
N ALA A 83 23.42 27.65 4.07
CA ALA A 83 22.44 27.04 3.19
C ALA A 83 23.11 25.96 2.32
N TYR A 84 22.42 24.84 2.11
CA TYR A 84 22.82 23.78 1.19
C TYR A 84 21.69 23.44 0.23
N ASP A 85 22.06 22.87 -0.91
CA ASP A 85 21.11 22.55 -1.99
C ASP A 85 20.53 21.15 -1.79
N THR A 86 19.47 21.05 -1.01
CA THR A 86 18.77 19.78 -0.70
C THR A 86 18.30 19.06 -1.98
N VAL A 87 17.66 19.78 -2.89
CA VAL A 87 17.15 19.21 -4.15
C VAL A 87 18.29 18.74 -5.04
N GLY A 88 19.33 19.57 -5.16
CA GLY A 88 20.54 19.21 -5.90
C GLY A 88 21.27 18.02 -5.32
N LEU A 89 21.33 17.89 -3.98
CA LEU A 89 21.88 16.71 -3.31
C LEU A 89 21.11 15.44 -3.69
N TYR A 90 19.77 15.43 -3.58
CA TYR A 90 18.96 14.27 -3.89
C TYR A 90 19.04 13.87 -5.36
N ASN A 91 19.00 14.84 -6.27
CA ASN A 91 19.21 14.61 -7.70
C ASN A 91 20.59 14.04 -8.00
N ALA A 92 21.64 14.55 -7.33
CA ALA A 92 22.98 14.04 -7.50
C ALA A 92 23.12 12.57 -7.01
N VAL A 93 22.42 12.20 -5.95
CA VAL A 93 22.37 10.78 -5.49
C VAL A 93 21.75 9.87 -6.53
N LEU A 94 20.60 10.23 -7.12
CA LEU A 94 20.01 9.47 -8.22
C LEU A 94 20.98 9.37 -9.39
N ASN A 95 21.54 10.47 -9.83
CA ASN A 95 22.47 10.54 -10.95
C ASN A 95 23.71 9.67 -10.71
N ALA A 96 24.24 9.66 -9.49
CA ALA A 96 25.39 8.81 -9.12
C ALA A 96 25.03 7.32 -9.20
N LEU A 97 23.87 6.91 -8.68
CA LEU A 97 23.42 5.53 -8.71
C LEU A 97 23.12 5.06 -10.15
N GLU A 98 22.36 5.83 -10.92
CA GLU A 98 22.03 5.52 -12.32
C GLU A 98 23.30 5.42 -13.17
N SER A 99 24.25 6.36 -13.00
CA SER A 99 25.53 6.32 -13.71
C SER A 99 26.42 5.16 -13.25
N GLY A 100 26.38 4.82 -11.95
CA GLY A 100 27.13 3.69 -11.39
C GLY A 100 26.65 2.35 -11.93
N VAL A 101 25.33 2.17 -12.00
CA VAL A 101 24.73 0.95 -12.61
C VAL A 101 25.09 0.86 -14.09
N ALA A 102 24.95 1.95 -14.85
CA ALA A 102 25.31 1.96 -16.26
C ALA A 102 26.83 1.75 -16.47
N CYS A 103 27.67 2.28 -15.58
CA CYS A 103 29.10 2.01 -15.59
C CYS A 103 29.37 0.51 -15.41
N ASP A 104 28.72 -0.09 -14.41
CA ASP A 104 28.89 -1.52 -14.08
C ASP A 104 28.46 -2.43 -15.23
N GLU A 105 27.35 -2.15 -15.86
CA GLU A 105 26.86 -2.90 -17.02
C GLU A 105 27.90 -3.00 -18.14
N PHE A 106 28.65 -1.93 -18.41
CA PHE A 106 29.69 -1.90 -19.44
C PHE A 106 31.03 -2.40 -18.91
N ASP A 107 31.37 -2.14 -17.65
CA ASP A 107 32.64 -2.55 -17.02
C ASP A 107 32.70 -4.07 -16.82
N MET A 108 31.57 -4.73 -16.66
CA MET A 108 31.42 -6.18 -16.53
C MET A 108 31.37 -6.92 -17.88
N GLN A 109 31.44 -6.22 -19.02
CA GLN A 109 31.48 -6.86 -20.32
C GLN A 109 32.87 -7.46 -20.61
N PRO A 110 32.95 -8.62 -21.34
CA PRO A 110 34.21 -9.18 -21.72
C PRO A 110 34.98 -8.24 -22.67
N ASN A 111 36.29 -8.12 -22.45
CA ASN A 111 37.16 -7.39 -23.35
C ASN A 111 37.37 -8.18 -24.66
N GLU A 112 38.15 -7.63 -25.63
CA GLU A 112 38.46 -8.26 -26.91
C GLU A 112 39.08 -9.69 -26.79
N LYS A 113 39.63 -10.03 -25.64
CA LYS A 113 40.20 -11.36 -25.34
C LYS A 113 39.18 -12.27 -24.62
N GLY A 114 37.92 -11.91 -24.57
CA GLY A 114 36.87 -12.67 -23.90
C GLY A 114 36.97 -12.71 -22.37
N LYS A 115 37.80 -11.85 -21.75
CA LYS A 115 37.97 -11.81 -20.28
C LYS A 115 37.26 -10.65 -19.66
N VAL A 116 36.49 -10.91 -18.60
CA VAL A 116 35.90 -9.89 -17.76
C VAL A 116 36.95 -9.40 -16.76
N LYS A 117 37.26 -8.10 -16.79
CA LYS A 117 38.20 -7.44 -15.90
C LYS A 117 37.68 -6.06 -15.50
N PRO A 118 36.71 -6.00 -14.57
CA PRO A 118 36.11 -4.75 -14.19
C PRO A 118 37.15 -3.82 -13.52
N LYS A 119 37.08 -2.54 -13.89
CA LYS A 119 37.97 -1.50 -13.36
C LYS A 119 37.31 -0.63 -12.32
N PHE A 120 36.00 -0.48 -12.41
CA PHE A 120 35.22 0.49 -11.62
C PHE A 120 34.23 -0.19 -10.66
N HIS A 121 33.83 -1.45 -10.90
CA HIS A 121 32.82 -2.18 -10.15
C HIS A 121 32.96 -2.01 -8.64
N LYS A 122 34.09 -2.48 -8.08
CA LYS A 122 34.30 -2.46 -6.63
C LYS A 122 34.31 -1.04 -6.05
N ALA A 123 35.03 -0.11 -6.67
CA ALA A 123 35.14 1.26 -6.18
C ALA A 123 33.77 1.97 -6.22
N ASN A 124 32.97 1.75 -7.27
CA ASN A 124 31.62 2.29 -7.36
C ASN A 124 30.68 1.62 -6.37
N ALA A 125 30.73 0.31 -6.18
CA ALA A 125 29.94 -0.39 -5.18
C ALA A 125 30.20 0.19 -3.76
N ASP A 126 31.46 0.29 -3.37
CA ASP A 126 31.87 0.76 -2.04
C ASP A 126 31.42 2.21 -1.76
N ARG A 127 31.52 3.11 -2.74
CA ARG A 127 31.17 4.54 -2.55
C ARG A 127 29.70 4.86 -2.75
N LEU A 128 28.97 4.07 -3.56
CA LEU A 128 27.58 4.35 -3.88
C LEU A 128 26.60 3.64 -2.93
N TYR A 129 26.97 2.50 -2.38
CA TYR A 129 26.11 1.76 -1.45
C TYR A 129 25.65 2.61 -0.26
N PRO A 130 26.50 3.36 0.45
CA PRO A 130 26.06 4.21 1.55
C PRO A 130 25.13 5.34 1.14
N LEU A 131 25.19 5.80 -0.13
CA LEU A 131 24.34 6.89 -0.62
C LEU A 131 22.87 6.50 -0.72
N ARG A 132 22.54 5.20 -0.72
CA ARG A 132 21.16 4.72 -0.74
C ARG A 132 20.30 5.34 0.37
N PHE A 133 20.87 5.62 1.54
CA PHE A 133 20.14 6.30 2.63
C PHE A 133 19.57 7.67 2.24
N HIS A 134 20.22 8.39 1.34
CA HIS A 134 19.69 9.68 0.87
C HIS A 134 18.43 9.52 0.03
N LEU A 135 18.20 8.36 -0.56
CA LEU A 135 16.95 8.07 -1.28
C LEU A 135 15.76 8.00 -0.31
N ILE A 136 15.94 7.45 0.89
CA ILE A 136 14.93 7.46 1.95
C ILE A 136 14.61 8.90 2.36
N ASN A 137 15.65 9.69 2.65
CA ASN A 137 15.49 11.09 3.05
C ASN A 137 14.79 11.92 1.96
N ALA A 138 15.13 11.65 0.68
CA ALA A 138 14.48 12.29 -0.46
C ALA A 138 13.01 11.89 -0.56
N GLY A 139 12.68 10.60 -0.42
CA GLY A 139 11.31 10.12 -0.41
C GLY A 139 10.47 10.80 0.66
N ILE A 140 10.99 10.89 1.89
CA ILE A 140 10.34 11.58 3.00
C ILE A 140 10.18 13.08 2.70
N TYR A 141 11.21 13.72 2.16
CA TYR A 141 11.17 15.15 1.80
C TYR A 141 10.06 15.44 0.79
N TYR A 142 9.91 14.59 -0.23
CA TYR A 142 8.93 14.80 -1.29
C TYR A 142 7.53 14.30 -0.94
N GLN A 143 7.33 13.53 0.14
CA GLN A 143 6.04 12.90 0.47
C GLN A 143 4.86 13.89 0.54
N ALA A 144 5.08 15.10 1.04
CA ALA A 144 4.06 16.15 1.11
C ALA A 144 4.14 17.19 -0.02
N ILE A 145 5.14 17.08 -0.92
CA ILE A 145 5.44 18.07 -1.96
C ILE A 145 5.12 17.53 -3.35
N ASP A 146 5.56 16.29 -3.62
CA ASP A 146 5.45 15.64 -4.92
C ASP A 146 5.46 14.12 -4.74
N GLU A 147 4.28 13.51 -4.73
CA GLU A 147 4.11 12.06 -4.53
C GLU A 147 4.84 11.22 -5.60
N ALA A 148 4.92 11.71 -6.84
CA ALA A 148 5.62 10.99 -7.90
C ALA A 148 7.14 10.96 -7.68
N LEU A 149 7.70 12.07 -7.20
CA LEU A 149 9.11 12.10 -6.80
C LEU A 149 9.34 11.26 -5.54
N SER A 150 8.48 11.32 -4.53
CA SER A 150 8.55 10.44 -3.36
C SER A 150 8.60 8.98 -3.80
N TYR A 151 7.65 8.55 -4.62
CA TYR A 151 7.62 7.19 -5.16
C TYR A 151 8.90 6.85 -5.93
N LYS A 152 9.40 7.74 -6.78
CA LYS A 152 10.64 7.52 -7.55
C LYS A 152 11.83 7.23 -6.61
N TYR A 153 12.02 8.03 -5.56
CA TYR A 153 13.13 7.86 -4.63
C TYR A 153 13.01 6.58 -3.81
N LEU A 154 11.83 6.32 -3.22
CA LEU A 154 11.60 5.12 -2.40
C LEU A 154 11.70 3.84 -3.23
N SER A 155 11.12 3.81 -4.43
CA SER A 155 11.25 2.66 -5.32
C SER A 155 12.70 2.44 -5.76
N THR A 156 13.46 3.49 -6.07
CA THR A 156 14.89 3.36 -6.39
C THR A 156 15.69 2.80 -5.21
N TYR A 157 15.36 3.18 -3.98
CA TYR A 157 15.99 2.58 -2.80
C TYR A 157 15.75 1.06 -2.75
N VAL A 158 14.52 0.63 -2.91
CA VAL A 158 14.16 -0.80 -2.87
C VAL A 158 14.80 -1.55 -4.03
N GLU A 159 14.70 -1.02 -5.26
CA GLU A 159 15.27 -1.65 -6.45
C GLU A 159 16.80 -1.75 -6.38
N SER A 160 17.46 -0.74 -5.80
CA SER A 160 18.92 -0.72 -5.68
C SER A 160 19.47 -1.86 -4.82
N ALA A 161 18.67 -2.43 -3.91
CA ALA A 161 19.07 -3.61 -3.16
C ALA A 161 19.37 -4.83 -4.04
N TYR A 162 18.83 -4.86 -5.25
CA TYR A 162 18.96 -5.97 -6.20
C TYR A 162 19.85 -5.62 -7.41
N TYR A 163 20.52 -4.48 -7.40
CA TYR A 163 21.44 -4.12 -8.48
C TYR A 163 22.66 -5.04 -8.51
N PRO A 164 23.08 -5.53 -9.68
CA PRO A 164 24.30 -6.33 -9.82
C PRO A 164 25.53 -5.65 -9.21
N LEU A 165 25.60 -4.32 -9.29
CA LEU A 165 26.64 -3.51 -8.67
C LEU A 165 26.80 -3.77 -7.15
N PHE A 166 25.70 -4.08 -6.44
CA PHE A 166 25.70 -4.30 -4.99
C PHE A 166 25.55 -5.76 -4.58
N LYS A 167 25.73 -6.71 -5.51
CA LYS A 167 25.56 -8.16 -5.24
C LYS A 167 26.45 -8.71 -4.11
N GLU A 168 27.60 -8.07 -3.84
CA GLU A 168 28.51 -8.46 -2.77
C GLU A 168 28.16 -7.85 -1.41
N GLN A 169 27.17 -6.94 -1.38
CA GLN A 169 26.66 -6.34 -0.15
C GLN A 169 25.64 -7.27 0.51
N ASP A 170 25.73 -7.38 1.83
CA ASP A 170 24.78 -8.19 2.61
C ASP A 170 23.48 -7.40 2.88
N MET A 171 22.52 -7.53 1.98
CA MET A 171 21.22 -6.84 2.09
C MET A 171 20.35 -7.34 3.25
N SER A 172 20.67 -8.48 3.88
CA SER A 172 19.96 -8.91 5.09
C SER A 172 20.22 -7.99 6.29
N LYS A 173 21.26 -7.17 6.22
CA LYS A 173 21.60 -6.14 7.21
C LYS A 173 20.96 -4.78 6.93
N ASP A 174 20.26 -4.63 5.82
CA ASP A 174 19.53 -3.40 5.50
C ASP A 174 18.22 -3.34 6.28
N ALA A 175 18.29 -2.82 7.51
CA ALA A 175 17.17 -2.77 8.43
C ALA A 175 15.99 -1.91 7.93
N ASN A 176 16.19 -1.07 6.91
CA ASN A 176 15.14 -0.22 6.36
C ASN A 176 14.44 -0.85 5.14
N LEU A 177 15.02 -1.89 4.53
CA LEU A 177 14.57 -2.36 3.23
C LEU A 177 13.09 -2.76 3.23
N THR A 178 12.66 -3.53 4.23
CA THR A 178 11.28 -4.02 4.34
C THR A 178 10.27 -2.90 4.61
N GLN A 179 10.63 -1.98 5.49
CA GLN A 179 9.78 -0.83 5.80
C GLN A 179 9.66 0.12 4.60
N ILE A 180 10.76 0.42 3.92
CA ILE A 180 10.72 1.29 2.73
C ILE A 180 10.03 0.58 1.57
N ALA A 181 10.14 -0.74 1.45
CA ALA A 181 9.38 -1.51 0.48
C ALA A 181 7.87 -1.40 0.70
N PHE A 182 7.40 -1.35 1.96
CA PHE A 182 5.99 -1.10 2.26
C PHE A 182 5.53 0.27 1.74
N TYR A 183 6.28 1.34 2.01
CA TYR A 183 5.92 2.67 1.52
C TYR A 183 5.97 2.76 -0.01
N ALA A 184 7.00 2.16 -0.63
CA ALA A 184 7.10 2.09 -2.09
C ALA A 184 5.95 1.26 -2.71
N ALA A 185 5.48 0.18 -2.05
CA ALA A 185 4.34 -0.61 -2.49
C ALA A 185 3.04 0.20 -2.46
N ARG A 186 2.83 0.97 -1.38
CA ARG A 186 1.68 1.86 -1.24
C ARG A 186 1.67 2.92 -2.35
N ASP A 187 2.79 3.59 -2.56
CA ASP A 187 2.92 4.65 -3.55
C ASP A 187 2.76 4.08 -4.98
N ALA A 188 3.30 2.90 -5.26
CA ALA A 188 3.10 2.17 -6.51
C ALA A 188 1.61 1.83 -6.74
N TYR A 189 0.89 1.41 -5.69
CA TYR A 189 -0.54 1.13 -5.79
C TYR A 189 -1.34 2.37 -6.18
N PHE A 190 -1.08 3.52 -5.55
CA PHE A 190 -1.74 4.78 -5.89
C PHE A 190 -1.35 5.27 -7.29
N ALA A 191 -0.10 5.06 -7.72
CA ALA A 191 0.35 5.31 -9.09
C ALA A 191 -0.21 4.31 -10.12
N LYS A 192 -0.97 3.28 -9.68
CA LYS A 192 -1.51 2.17 -10.49
C LYS A 192 -0.41 1.32 -11.16
N ASP A 193 0.80 1.36 -10.65
CA ASP A 193 1.88 0.44 -11.02
C ASP A 193 1.74 -0.85 -10.20
N TYR A 194 0.70 -1.62 -10.52
CA TYR A 194 0.33 -2.80 -9.74
C TYR A 194 1.41 -3.88 -9.71
N ALA A 195 2.21 -4.00 -10.79
CA ALA A 195 3.31 -4.96 -10.83
C ALA A 195 4.40 -4.63 -9.80
N LYS A 196 4.76 -3.35 -9.67
CA LYS A 196 5.70 -2.90 -8.64
C LYS A 196 5.09 -2.91 -7.25
N ALA A 197 3.82 -2.55 -7.12
CA ALA A 197 3.11 -2.62 -5.84
C ALA A 197 3.12 -4.04 -5.26
N GLU A 198 2.82 -5.06 -6.07
CA GLU A 198 2.88 -6.47 -5.65
C GLU A 198 4.31 -6.88 -5.28
N LYS A 199 5.30 -6.58 -6.14
CA LYS A 199 6.71 -6.90 -5.90
C LYS A 199 7.23 -6.31 -4.59
N TYR A 200 6.92 -5.04 -4.32
CA TYR A 200 7.41 -4.38 -3.11
C TYR A 200 6.65 -4.84 -1.87
N ALA A 201 5.35 -5.13 -1.98
CA ALA A 201 4.58 -5.72 -0.90
C ALA A 201 5.15 -7.10 -0.50
N ASP A 202 5.57 -7.94 -1.47
CA ASP A 202 6.22 -9.23 -1.19
C ASP A 202 7.53 -9.08 -0.39
N ILE A 203 8.29 -8.01 -0.62
CA ILE A 203 9.48 -7.70 0.19
C ILE A 203 9.07 -7.28 1.60
N ALA A 204 8.05 -6.43 1.73
CA ALA A 204 7.56 -5.92 3.00
C ALA A 204 6.91 -7.00 3.88
N LEU A 205 6.36 -8.08 3.29
CA LEU A 205 5.82 -9.22 4.02
C LEU A 205 6.84 -9.93 4.94
N ASN A 206 8.14 -9.77 4.69
CA ASN A 206 9.19 -10.34 5.52
C ASN A 206 9.40 -9.57 6.85
N ASP A 207 8.73 -8.45 7.05
CA ASP A 207 8.76 -7.66 8.27
C ASP A 207 7.52 -7.94 9.12
N THR A 208 7.69 -8.41 10.35
CA THR A 208 6.57 -8.73 11.24
C THR A 208 5.68 -7.54 11.58
N ALA A 209 6.25 -6.33 11.64
CA ALA A 209 5.51 -5.11 11.91
C ALA A 209 4.70 -4.63 10.69
N MET A 210 5.22 -4.83 9.47
CA MET A 210 4.61 -4.36 8.23
C MET A 210 3.79 -5.44 7.50
N SER A 211 3.93 -6.71 7.86
CA SER A 211 3.37 -7.84 7.12
C SER A 211 1.85 -7.75 6.93
N LYS A 212 1.12 -7.31 7.95
CA LYS A 212 -0.34 -7.14 7.86
C LYS A 212 -0.72 -6.08 6.82
N ASP A 213 -0.08 -4.93 6.87
CA ASP A 213 -0.39 -3.81 5.98
C ASP A 213 0.13 -4.07 4.55
N ALA A 214 1.27 -4.74 4.41
CA ALA A 214 1.77 -5.22 3.12
C ALA A 214 0.82 -6.24 2.47
N MET A 215 0.23 -7.15 3.27
CA MET A 215 -0.80 -8.06 2.78
C MET A 215 -2.04 -7.32 2.31
N GLN A 216 -2.47 -6.25 2.99
CA GLN A 216 -3.61 -5.43 2.53
C GLN A 216 -3.33 -4.81 1.16
N ILE A 217 -2.13 -4.26 0.93
CA ILE A 217 -1.75 -3.73 -0.39
C ILE A 217 -1.82 -4.83 -1.45
N LYS A 218 -1.24 -6.00 -1.17
CA LYS A 218 -1.26 -7.14 -2.09
C LYS A 218 -2.68 -7.56 -2.46
N LEU A 219 -3.55 -7.68 -1.48
CA LEU A 219 -4.97 -8.01 -1.70
C LEU A 219 -5.68 -6.91 -2.50
N ALA A 220 -5.41 -5.63 -2.22
CA ALA A 220 -5.97 -4.51 -2.96
C ALA A 220 -5.50 -4.50 -4.42
N VAL A 221 -4.23 -4.77 -4.69
CA VAL A 221 -3.69 -4.94 -6.06
C VAL A 221 -4.42 -6.05 -6.80
N MET A 222 -4.53 -7.23 -6.20
CA MET A 222 -5.22 -8.37 -6.80
C MET A 222 -6.70 -8.03 -7.08
N GLN A 223 -7.37 -7.39 -6.13
CA GLN A 223 -8.77 -7.00 -6.26
C GLN A 223 -8.97 -5.94 -7.35
N SER A 224 -8.06 -4.97 -7.49
CA SER A 224 -8.16 -3.91 -8.52
C SER A 224 -8.04 -4.43 -9.95
N GLN A 225 -7.53 -5.64 -10.13
CA GLN A 225 -7.36 -6.29 -11.43
C GLN A 225 -8.55 -7.19 -11.82
N LEU A 226 -9.53 -7.39 -10.92
CA LEU A 226 -10.72 -8.20 -11.19
C LEU A 226 -11.64 -7.48 -12.19
N LYS A 227 -11.92 -8.12 -13.31
CA LYS A 227 -12.80 -7.59 -14.36
C LYS A 227 -13.98 -8.50 -14.67
N THR A 228 -13.84 -9.78 -14.42
CA THR A 228 -14.83 -10.80 -14.75
C THR A 228 -15.16 -11.67 -13.55
N HIS A 229 -16.28 -12.35 -13.63
CA HIS A 229 -16.65 -13.38 -12.64
C HIS A 229 -15.57 -14.47 -12.51
N SER A 230 -14.95 -14.86 -13.63
CA SER A 230 -13.85 -15.83 -13.64
C SER A 230 -12.61 -15.31 -12.89
N ASP A 231 -12.29 -14.02 -13.05
CA ASP A 231 -11.16 -13.41 -12.30
C ASP A 231 -11.43 -13.47 -10.79
N THR A 232 -12.67 -13.19 -10.38
CA THR A 232 -13.05 -13.26 -8.97
C THR A 232 -12.96 -14.69 -8.42
N LEU A 233 -13.39 -15.70 -9.18
CA LEU A 233 -13.24 -17.11 -8.77
C LEU A 233 -11.77 -17.52 -8.66
N ASN A 234 -10.93 -17.11 -9.63
CA ASN A 234 -9.47 -17.37 -9.59
C ASN A 234 -8.84 -16.70 -8.37
N TYR A 235 -9.26 -15.47 -8.07
CA TYR A 235 -8.80 -14.75 -6.89
C TYR A 235 -9.18 -15.47 -5.60
N VAL A 236 -10.44 -15.91 -5.46
CA VAL A 236 -10.87 -16.71 -4.31
C VAL A 236 -10.03 -17.98 -4.14
N ASN A 237 -9.76 -18.70 -5.23
CA ASN A 237 -8.93 -19.91 -5.18
C ASN A 237 -7.50 -19.59 -4.68
N LYS A 238 -6.91 -18.51 -5.18
CA LYS A 238 -5.58 -18.06 -4.74
C LYS A 238 -5.56 -17.64 -3.27
N LEU A 239 -6.61 -16.96 -2.81
CA LEU A 239 -6.78 -16.62 -1.40
C LEU A 239 -6.92 -17.88 -0.52
N LYS A 240 -7.64 -18.91 -0.99
CA LYS A 240 -7.77 -20.17 -0.26
C LYS A 240 -6.44 -20.92 -0.16
N GLU A 241 -5.60 -20.89 -1.19
CA GLU A 241 -4.24 -21.43 -1.15
C GLU A 241 -3.38 -20.73 -0.09
N ILE A 242 -3.43 -19.38 -0.05
CA ILE A 242 -2.72 -18.59 0.97
C ILE A 242 -3.28 -18.89 2.37
N TYR A 243 -4.62 -18.92 2.52
CA TYR A 243 -5.28 -19.21 3.77
C TYR A 243 -4.93 -20.61 4.32
N ALA A 244 -4.76 -21.60 3.45
CA ALA A 244 -4.38 -22.95 3.85
C ALA A 244 -2.96 -23.02 4.46
N THR A 245 -2.11 -22.03 4.21
CA THR A 245 -0.78 -21.94 4.85
C THR A 245 -0.83 -21.30 6.24
N ASP A 246 -1.85 -20.45 6.48
CA ASP A 246 -2.10 -19.80 7.77
C ASP A 246 -3.61 -19.58 7.98
N GLU A 247 -4.27 -20.59 8.53
CA GLU A 247 -5.71 -20.52 8.81
C GLU A 247 -6.07 -19.57 9.96
N SER A 248 -5.09 -18.99 10.65
CA SER A 248 -5.30 -17.97 11.67
C SER A 248 -5.44 -16.56 11.07
N ASN A 249 -5.14 -16.38 9.79
CA ASN A 249 -5.21 -15.09 9.12
C ASN A 249 -6.65 -14.64 8.86
N GLU A 250 -7.19 -13.88 9.83
CA GLU A 250 -8.56 -13.38 9.80
C GLU A 250 -8.86 -12.42 8.66
N MET A 251 -7.85 -11.71 8.16
CA MET A 251 -8.00 -10.81 7.01
C MET A 251 -8.28 -11.62 5.73
N ILE A 252 -7.50 -12.67 5.47
CA ILE A 252 -7.72 -13.51 4.28
C ILE A 252 -9.06 -14.23 4.41
N PHE A 253 -9.39 -14.74 5.61
CA PHE A 253 -10.68 -15.36 5.87
C PHE A 253 -11.84 -14.42 5.53
N SER A 254 -11.84 -13.19 6.05
CA SER A 254 -12.90 -12.22 5.80
C SER A 254 -12.95 -11.79 4.33
N THR A 255 -11.81 -11.68 3.66
CA THR A 255 -11.75 -11.36 2.23
C THR A 255 -12.40 -12.45 1.37
N ILE A 256 -12.11 -13.73 1.65
CA ILE A 256 -12.77 -14.87 0.97
C ILE A 256 -14.29 -14.81 1.17
N CYS A 257 -14.75 -14.60 2.40
CA CYS A 257 -16.17 -14.45 2.70
C CYS A 257 -16.82 -13.31 1.91
N SER A 258 -16.16 -12.14 1.86
CA SER A 258 -16.64 -10.98 1.10
C SER A 258 -16.71 -11.26 -0.40
N MET A 259 -15.78 -12.02 -0.95
CA MET A 259 -15.82 -12.43 -2.35
C MET A 259 -17.00 -13.38 -2.61
N TYR A 260 -17.25 -14.37 -1.76
CA TYR A 260 -18.43 -15.23 -1.90
C TYR A 260 -19.74 -14.43 -1.81
N ILE A 261 -19.83 -13.43 -0.95
CA ILE A 261 -20.98 -12.52 -0.88
C ILE A 261 -21.15 -11.77 -2.21
N SER A 262 -20.07 -11.21 -2.77
CA SER A 262 -20.11 -10.48 -4.05
C SER A 262 -20.47 -11.37 -5.24
N LEU A 263 -20.08 -12.63 -5.20
CA LEU A 263 -20.45 -13.65 -6.18
C LEU A 263 -21.87 -14.20 -6.00
N ASN A 264 -22.56 -13.83 -4.92
CA ASN A 264 -23.84 -14.43 -4.48
C ASN A 264 -23.73 -15.96 -4.31
N ASP A 265 -22.54 -16.47 -3.98
CA ASP A 265 -22.27 -17.89 -3.74
C ASP A 265 -22.51 -18.22 -2.26
N LYS A 266 -23.79 -18.35 -1.91
CA LYS A 266 -24.24 -18.61 -0.55
C LYS A 266 -23.78 -19.97 -0.03
N ALA A 267 -23.71 -20.98 -0.89
CA ALA A 267 -23.31 -22.32 -0.51
C ALA A 267 -21.84 -22.36 -0.06
N SER A 268 -20.93 -21.84 -0.90
CA SER A 268 -19.51 -21.77 -0.56
C SER A 268 -19.22 -20.90 0.67
N LEU A 269 -19.94 -19.78 0.82
CA LEU A 269 -19.84 -18.94 2.03
C LEU A 269 -20.24 -19.73 3.28
N GLY A 270 -21.40 -20.38 3.24
CA GLY A 270 -21.92 -21.16 4.38
C GLY A 270 -20.97 -22.29 4.79
N ASP A 271 -20.47 -23.06 3.83
CA ASP A 271 -19.53 -24.15 4.09
C ASP A 271 -18.20 -23.63 4.63
N PHE A 272 -17.68 -22.53 4.09
CA PHE A 272 -16.40 -21.97 4.53
C PHE A 272 -16.47 -21.41 5.96
N VAL A 273 -17.53 -20.67 6.28
CA VAL A 273 -17.79 -20.14 7.63
C VAL A 273 -18.05 -21.25 8.62
N LYS A 274 -18.85 -22.26 8.24
CA LYS A 274 -19.12 -23.44 9.08
C LYS A 274 -17.86 -24.22 9.41
N ALA A 275 -16.96 -24.40 8.44
CA ALA A 275 -15.67 -25.06 8.66
C ALA A 275 -14.81 -24.30 9.68
N LYS A 276 -14.78 -22.97 9.63
CA LYS A 276 -14.06 -22.12 10.60
C LYS A 276 -14.68 -22.27 12.00
N LEU A 277 -16.00 -22.16 12.12
CA LEU A 277 -16.72 -22.25 13.39
C LEU A 277 -16.67 -23.67 14.01
N ALA A 278 -16.50 -24.71 13.19
CA ALA A 278 -16.29 -26.06 13.69
C ALA A 278 -14.94 -26.21 14.42
N LYS A 279 -13.91 -25.46 13.99
CA LYS A 279 -12.59 -25.41 14.62
C LYS A 279 -12.54 -24.43 15.81
N ASP A 280 -13.18 -23.27 15.65
CA ASP A 280 -13.27 -22.22 16.68
C ASP A 280 -14.72 -21.67 16.75
N PRO A 281 -15.56 -22.23 17.63
CA PRO A 281 -16.97 -21.83 17.80
C PRO A 281 -17.16 -20.37 18.25
N ASN A 282 -16.11 -19.73 18.76
CA ASN A 282 -16.10 -18.35 19.23
C ASN A 282 -15.30 -17.42 18.30
N ASN A 283 -14.99 -17.86 17.08
CA ASN A 283 -14.32 -16.99 16.15
C ASN A 283 -15.19 -15.78 15.79
N PHE A 284 -14.75 -14.61 16.21
CA PHE A 284 -15.51 -13.37 16.03
C PHE A 284 -15.80 -13.07 14.55
N THR A 285 -14.78 -13.16 13.70
CA THR A 285 -14.92 -12.88 12.27
C THR A 285 -15.90 -13.82 11.59
N ALA A 286 -15.82 -15.11 11.89
CA ALA A 286 -16.71 -16.11 11.34
C ALA A 286 -18.16 -15.91 11.81
N LEU A 287 -18.39 -15.58 13.09
CA LEU A 287 -19.70 -15.23 13.62
C LEU A 287 -20.28 -13.98 12.94
N ALA A 288 -19.47 -12.94 12.77
CA ALA A 288 -19.91 -11.71 12.08
C ALA A 288 -20.25 -11.97 10.61
N MET A 289 -19.44 -12.76 9.89
CA MET A 289 -19.72 -13.17 8.50
C MET A 289 -20.97 -14.04 8.36
N GLN A 290 -21.20 -14.95 9.30
CA GLN A 290 -22.43 -15.74 9.34
C GLN A 290 -23.66 -14.85 9.58
N GLY A 291 -23.56 -13.90 10.49
CA GLY A 291 -24.61 -12.93 10.73
C GLY A 291 -24.93 -12.10 9.48
N GLN A 292 -23.90 -11.63 8.77
CA GLN A 292 -24.07 -10.91 7.50
C GLN A 292 -24.72 -11.78 6.41
N ALA A 293 -24.35 -13.06 6.34
CA ALA A 293 -24.99 -14.00 5.40
C ALA A 293 -26.49 -14.14 5.69
N TYR A 294 -26.89 -14.32 6.95
CA TYR A 294 -28.30 -14.37 7.35
C TYR A 294 -29.04 -13.05 7.07
N MET A 295 -28.39 -11.88 7.28
CA MET A 295 -28.95 -10.58 6.91
C MET A 295 -29.26 -10.50 5.41
N ASN A 296 -28.33 -10.94 4.57
CA ASN A 296 -28.51 -10.95 3.12
C ASN A 296 -29.61 -11.91 2.65
N GLU A 297 -29.96 -12.89 3.48
CA GLU A 297 -31.06 -13.84 3.23
C GLU A 297 -32.37 -13.42 3.90
N HIS A 298 -32.43 -12.24 4.52
CA HIS A 298 -33.57 -11.74 5.28
C HIS A 298 -33.98 -12.65 6.45
N GLN A 299 -33.02 -13.44 6.96
CA GLN A 299 -33.18 -14.30 8.13
C GLN A 299 -32.79 -13.52 9.38
N TRP A 300 -33.66 -12.55 9.75
CA TRP A 300 -33.33 -11.54 10.77
C TRP A 300 -33.11 -12.14 12.16
N ASP A 301 -33.88 -13.14 12.55
CA ASP A 301 -33.80 -13.75 13.88
C ASP A 301 -32.52 -14.58 14.02
N GLU A 302 -32.14 -15.35 13.01
CA GLU A 302 -30.91 -16.10 12.91
C GLU A 302 -29.69 -15.14 12.92
N ALA A 303 -29.78 -14.05 12.16
CA ALA A 303 -28.75 -13.01 12.16
C ALA A 303 -28.55 -12.43 13.57
N VAL A 304 -29.62 -12.02 14.25
CA VAL A 304 -29.56 -11.48 15.64
C VAL A 304 -28.95 -12.50 16.58
N GLN A 305 -29.33 -13.77 16.49
CA GLN A 305 -28.79 -14.82 17.36
C GLN A 305 -27.27 -14.97 17.22
N VAL A 306 -26.77 -15.01 15.99
CA VAL A 306 -25.35 -15.19 15.71
C VAL A 306 -24.55 -13.93 16.02
N LEU A 307 -25.07 -12.75 15.65
CA LEU A 307 -24.42 -11.46 15.95
C LEU A 307 -24.34 -11.20 17.47
N ASN A 308 -25.32 -11.65 18.27
CA ASN A 308 -25.22 -11.58 19.72
C ASN A 308 -24.08 -12.48 20.26
N LYS A 309 -23.81 -13.64 19.66
CA LYS A 309 -22.62 -14.41 19.99
C LYS A 309 -21.35 -13.66 19.64
N ALA A 310 -21.29 -13.01 18.47
CA ALA A 310 -20.15 -12.17 18.10
C ALA A 310 -19.94 -11.03 19.11
N VAL A 311 -21.00 -10.35 19.55
CA VAL A 311 -20.93 -9.32 20.61
C VAL A 311 -20.46 -9.89 21.95
N SER A 312 -20.79 -11.13 22.28
CA SER A 312 -20.28 -11.76 23.52
C SER A 312 -18.76 -11.97 23.48
N VAL A 313 -18.19 -12.15 22.28
CA VAL A 313 -16.72 -12.29 22.07
C VAL A 313 -16.04 -10.91 22.04
N GLN A 314 -16.64 -9.95 21.34
CA GLN A 314 -16.13 -8.56 21.26
C GLN A 314 -17.24 -7.55 21.60
N PRO A 315 -17.45 -7.24 22.87
CA PRO A 315 -18.56 -6.39 23.34
C PRO A 315 -18.49 -4.94 22.88
N THR A 316 -17.33 -4.50 22.39
CA THR A 316 -17.07 -3.13 21.98
C THR A 316 -17.11 -2.92 20.45
N ASN A 317 -17.45 -3.93 19.69
CA ASN A 317 -17.50 -3.80 18.24
C ASN A 317 -18.78 -3.07 17.77
N ILE A 318 -18.63 -1.79 17.47
CA ILE A 318 -19.71 -0.87 17.09
C ILE A 318 -20.47 -1.37 15.85
N ALA A 319 -19.75 -1.84 14.82
CA ALA A 319 -20.36 -2.28 13.57
C ALA A 319 -21.29 -3.49 13.78
N VAL A 320 -20.89 -4.47 14.59
CA VAL A 320 -21.73 -5.67 14.88
C VAL A 320 -22.93 -5.30 15.75
N ILE A 321 -22.76 -4.39 16.71
CA ILE A 321 -23.87 -3.90 17.53
C ILE A 321 -24.89 -3.15 16.65
N ALA A 322 -24.44 -2.29 15.75
CA ALA A 322 -25.30 -1.59 14.80
C ALA A 322 -26.00 -2.57 13.84
N SER A 323 -25.32 -3.64 13.41
CA SER A 323 -25.92 -4.67 12.56
C SER A 323 -27.09 -5.38 13.23
N ILE A 324 -27.02 -5.63 14.55
CA ILE A 324 -28.17 -6.17 15.30
C ILE A 324 -29.35 -5.20 15.27
N GLY A 325 -29.10 -3.89 15.48
CA GLY A 325 -30.12 -2.85 15.38
C GLY A 325 -30.74 -2.81 13.97
N ASN A 326 -29.92 -2.91 12.95
CA ASN A 326 -30.38 -2.97 11.55
C ASN A 326 -31.25 -4.20 11.27
N CYS A 327 -30.89 -5.37 11.83
CA CYS A 327 -31.74 -6.57 11.71
C CYS A 327 -33.15 -6.32 12.26
N TYR A 328 -33.26 -5.73 13.44
CA TYR A 328 -34.57 -5.39 14.02
C TYR A 328 -35.30 -4.33 13.19
N MET A 329 -34.62 -3.32 12.68
CA MET A 329 -35.21 -2.32 11.78
C MET A 329 -35.81 -2.96 10.54
N TYR A 330 -35.07 -3.78 9.82
CA TYR A 330 -35.55 -4.44 8.61
C TYR A 330 -36.67 -5.45 8.91
N LYS A 331 -36.57 -6.18 10.03
CA LYS A 331 -37.65 -7.07 10.49
C LYS A 331 -38.94 -6.31 10.71
N ALA A 332 -38.88 -5.12 11.35
CA ALA A 332 -40.05 -4.26 11.56
C ALA A 332 -40.62 -3.71 10.24
N GLN A 333 -39.75 -3.30 9.32
CA GLN A 333 -40.15 -2.85 7.99
C GLN A 333 -40.90 -3.94 7.20
N GLU A 334 -40.32 -5.13 7.13
CA GLU A 334 -40.99 -6.27 6.44
C GLU A 334 -42.30 -6.66 7.11
N ALA A 335 -42.39 -6.62 8.43
CA ALA A 335 -43.63 -6.89 9.13
C ALA A 335 -44.70 -5.83 8.79
N ALA A 336 -44.33 -4.55 8.71
CA ALA A 336 -45.22 -3.48 8.30
C ALA A 336 -45.68 -3.62 6.86
N GLU A 337 -44.79 -3.94 5.93
CA GLU A 337 -45.11 -4.21 4.51
C GLU A 337 -46.07 -5.37 4.35
N LYS A 338 -45.78 -6.49 5.02
CA LYS A 338 -46.68 -7.68 4.99
C LYS A 338 -48.04 -7.36 5.57
N ALA A 339 -48.12 -6.61 6.67
CA ALA A 339 -49.38 -6.25 7.32
C ALA A 339 -50.23 -5.26 6.49
N THR A 340 -49.56 -4.39 5.70
CA THR A 340 -50.23 -3.41 4.82
C THR A 340 -50.38 -3.87 3.38
N ALA A 341 -49.98 -5.10 3.06
CA ALA A 341 -50.13 -5.65 1.71
C ALA A 341 -51.59 -5.59 1.23
N ASN A 342 -51.75 -5.34 -0.07
CA ASN A 342 -53.06 -5.20 -0.72
C ASN A 342 -53.92 -4.02 -0.20
N GLY A 343 -53.27 -2.93 0.26
CA GLY A 343 -53.92 -1.70 0.71
C GLY A 343 -54.64 -1.82 2.08
N LYS A 344 -54.32 -2.86 2.85
CA LYS A 344 -54.83 -3.01 4.22
C LYS A 344 -54.24 -1.95 5.15
N ARG A 345 -55.03 -1.52 6.12
CA ARG A 345 -54.51 -0.69 7.24
C ARG A 345 -53.95 -1.62 8.31
N LEU A 346 -52.90 -1.15 9.00
CA LEU A 346 -52.38 -1.85 10.18
C LEU A 346 -53.49 -1.95 11.25
N SER A 347 -53.64 -3.12 11.83
CA SER A 347 -54.44 -3.28 13.04
C SER A 347 -53.66 -2.70 14.24
N PRO A 348 -54.35 -2.22 15.29
CA PRO A 348 -53.68 -1.68 16.48
C PRO A 348 -52.71 -2.67 17.12
N ASP A 349 -53.04 -3.97 17.13
CA ASP A 349 -52.17 -5.02 17.66
C ASP A 349 -50.89 -5.22 16.81
N ALA A 350 -51.06 -5.20 15.48
CA ALA A 350 -49.92 -5.32 14.58
C ALA A 350 -49.04 -4.09 14.65
N GLU A 351 -49.60 -2.89 14.77
CA GLU A 351 -48.87 -1.66 14.92
C GLU A 351 -48.02 -1.68 16.22
N LYS A 352 -48.62 -2.11 17.32
CA LYS A 352 -47.91 -2.24 18.59
C LYS A 352 -46.71 -3.19 18.50
N ILE A 353 -46.91 -4.36 17.92
CA ILE A 353 -45.81 -5.35 17.72
C ILE A 353 -44.69 -4.77 16.86
N ILE A 354 -44.99 -4.05 15.79
CA ILE A 354 -44.01 -3.42 14.92
C ILE A 354 -43.25 -2.32 15.67
N ILE A 355 -43.95 -1.49 16.44
CA ILE A 355 -43.33 -0.45 17.30
C ILE A 355 -42.37 -1.11 18.30
N ASP A 356 -42.77 -2.19 18.95
CA ASP A 356 -41.92 -2.89 19.93
C ASP A 356 -40.62 -3.41 19.27
N VAL A 357 -40.67 -3.85 18.01
CA VAL A 357 -39.47 -4.30 17.25
C VAL A 357 -38.60 -3.09 16.88
N TYR A 358 -39.18 -1.94 16.48
CA TYR A 358 -38.40 -0.72 16.27
C TYR A 358 -37.73 -0.22 17.55
N MET A 359 -38.41 -0.34 18.71
CA MET A 359 -37.81 0.03 20.00
C MET A 359 -36.60 -0.84 20.35
N GLN A 360 -36.63 -2.14 19.99
CA GLN A 360 -35.44 -2.99 20.13
C GLN A 360 -34.30 -2.52 19.21
N ALA A 361 -34.60 -2.14 17.96
CA ALA A 361 -33.60 -1.56 17.07
C ALA A 361 -32.97 -0.29 17.65
N ILE A 362 -33.80 0.63 18.17
CA ILE A 362 -33.32 1.88 18.79
C ILE A 362 -32.33 1.59 19.92
N ASN A 363 -32.61 0.63 20.80
CA ASN A 363 -31.70 0.29 21.90
C ASN A 363 -30.31 -0.10 21.43
N TYR A 364 -30.19 -0.93 20.37
CA TYR A 364 -28.89 -1.34 19.83
C TYR A 364 -28.21 -0.17 19.09
N LEU A 365 -28.96 0.62 18.33
CA LEU A 365 -28.40 1.72 17.55
C LEU A 365 -27.97 2.91 18.44
N GLU A 366 -28.70 3.20 19.53
CA GLU A 366 -28.25 4.15 20.55
C GLU A 366 -26.97 3.65 21.26
N LYS A 367 -26.89 2.36 21.58
CA LYS A 367 -25.67 1.78 22.13
C LYS A 367 -24.48 1.94 21.17
N ALA A 368 -24.68 1.69 19.88
CA ALA A 368 -23.65 1.91 18.85
C ALA A 368 -23.24 3.39 18.78
N LYS A 369 -24.20 4.32 18.75
CA LYS A 369 -23.98 5.79 18.80
C LYS A 369 -23.16 6.18 20.03
N ASP A 370 -23.55 5.70 21.19
CA ASP A 370 -22.90 6.09 22.46
C ASP A 370 -21.45 5.58 22.55
N MET A 371 -21.12 4.51 21.86
CA MET A 371 -19.78 3.97 21.79
C MET A 371 -18.92 4.65 20.72
N ASP A 372 -19.53 5.20 19.67
CA ASP A 372 -18.86 5.85 18.54
C ASP A 372 -18.52 7.32 18.80
N LYS A 373 -17.60 7.57 19.75
CA LYS A 373 -17.24 8.94 20.16
C LYS A 373 -16.57 9.76 19.05
N THR A 374 -15.93 9.09 18.10
CA THR A 374 -15.23 9.73 16.96
C THR A 374 -16.11 9.89 15.73
N MET A 375 -17.32 9.36 15.75
CA MET A 375 -18.26 9.31 14.61
C MET A 375 -17.70 8.56 13.37
N GLU A 376 -16.71 7.70 13.57
CA GLU A 376 -16.10 6.91 12.50
C GLU A 376 -17.08 5.91 11.90
N PHE A 377 -17.96 5.34 12.73
CA PHE A 377 -18.99 4.37 12.33
C PHE A 377 -20.36 5.01 12.10
N LYS A 378 -20.47 6.33 12.04
CA LYS A 378 -21.73 7.07 11.87
C LYS A 378 -22.58 6.52 10.72
N SER A 379 -21.98 6.16 9.60
CA SER A 379 -22.66 5.64 8.42
C SER A 379 -23.43 4.33 8.64
N VAL A 380 -23.04 3.51 9.64
CA VAL A 380 -23.69 2.21 9.88
C VAL A 380 -24.84 2.26 10.88
N TRP A 381 -24.99 3.35 11.62
CA TRP A 381 -26.05 3.43 12.65
C TRP A 381 -26.95 4.69 12.52
N ALA A 382 -26.46 5.85 12.01
CA ALA A 382 -27.19 7.10 12.16
C ALA A 382 -28.53 7.12 11.40
N TYR A 383 -28.54 6.75 10.13
CA TYR A 383 -29.75 6.72 9.32
C TYR A 383 -30.76 5.68 9.83
N SER A 384 -30.29 4.53 10.27
CA SER A 384 -31.14 3.49 10.84
C SER A 384 -31.76 3.94 12.16
N LEU A 385 -30.99 4.62 13.00
CA LEU A 385 -31.52 5.18 14.25
C LEU A 385 -32.63 6.20 13.98
N TYR A 386 -32.39 7.16 13.07
CA TYR A 386 -33.40 8.11 12.64
C TYR A 386 -34.68 7.42 12.15
N THR A 387 -34.52 6.44 11.25
CA THR A 387 -35.65 5.70 10.68
C THR A 387 -36.47 5.02 11.78
N CYS A 388 -35.81 4.36 12.74
CA CYS A 388 -36.48 3.67 13.82
C CYS A 388 -37.19 4.64 14.76
N CYS A 389 -36.55 5.75 15.15
CA CYS A 389 -37.14 6.78 15.97
C CYS A 389 -38.37 7.42 15.30
N TYR A 390 -38.25 7.75 14.01
CA TYR A 390 -39.36 8.32 13.25
C TYR A 390 -40.58 7.38 13.20
N ARG A 391 -40.33 6.08 13.01
CA ARG A 391 -41.38 5.05 12.90
C ARG A 391 -42.01 4.69 14.24
N ALA A 392 -41.23 4.66 15.32
CA ALA A 392 -41.72 4.24 16.64
C ALA A 392 -42.25 5.40 17.50
N LEU A 393 -41.61 6.56 17.41
CA LEU A 393 -41.89 7.69 18.30
C LEU A 393 -42.60 8.86 17.61
N GLY A 394 -42.53 8.90 16.28
CA GLY A 394 -43.08 9.97 15.45
C GLY A 394 -42.11 11.13 15.18
N PRO A 395 -42.48 12.04 14.26
CA PRO A 395 -41.56 13.10 13.78
C PRO A 395 -41.29 14.20 14.84
N ASP A 396 -42.19 14.37 15.78
CA ASP A 396 -42.09 15.46 16.79
C ASP A 396 -41.31 15.07 18.04
N ASP A 397 -41.00 13.78 18.21
CA ASP A 397 -40.25 13.30 19.36
C ASP A 397 -38.81 13.85 19.38
N ALA A 398 -38.32 14.12 20.59
CA ALA A 398 -37.00 14.73 20.80
C ALA A 398 -35.85 13.82 20.26
N LYS A 399 -35.97 12.50 20.45
CA LYS A 399 -34.98 11.54 19.95
C LYS A 399 -34.97 11.47 18.41
N THR A 400 -36.16 11.59 17.78
CA THR A 400 -36.26 11.64 16.33
C THR A 400 -35.54 12.85 15.76
N LYS A 401 -35.76 14.04 16.38
CA LYS A 401 -35.10 15.29 15.97
C LYS A 401 -33.57 15.23 16.17
N GLU A 402 -33.14 14.67 17.30
CA GLU A 402 -31.71 14.45 17.55
C GLU A 402 -31.08 13.50 16.48
N ALA A 403 -31.72 12.36 16.25
CA ALA A 403 -31.24 11.39 15.26
C ALA A 403 -31.25 11.98 13.84
N GLU A 404 -32.23 12.82 13.47
CA GLU A 404 -32.26 13.50 12.18
C GLU A 404 -31.04 14.42 11.98
N MET A 405 -30.65 15.18 13.02
CA MET A 405 -29.45 16.04 12.95
C MET A 405 -28.16 15.20 12.72
N LEU A 406 -28.12 13.99 13.21
CA LEU A 406 -26.98 13.10 13.03
C LEU A 406 -26.92 12.49 11.61
N THR A 407 -27.96 12.57 10.80
CA THR A 407 -27.91 12.10 9.40
C THR A 407 -27.35 13.14 8.43
N LYS A 408 -27.26 14.39 8.86
CA LYS A 408 -26.69 15.52 8.09
C LYS A 408 -25.19 15.60 8.32
#